data_9a48aba8abf70cddd0be8b821206d1fe
#
_entry.id   9a48aba8abf70cddd0be8b821206d1fe
#
_cell.length_a   1.000
_cell.length_b   1.000
_cell.length_c   1.000
_cell.angle_alpha   90.00
_cell.angle_beta   90.00
_cell.angle_gamma   90.00
#
_symmetry.space_group_name_H-M   'P 1'
#
loop_
_entity.id
_entity.type
_entity.pdbx_description
1 polymer ?
#
loop_
_entity_poly.entity_id
_entity_poly.type
_entity_poly.pdbx_seq_one_letter_code
_entity_poly.pdbx_strand_id
1 'polypeptide(L)'
;MIGIDFNGGIISVLKIATRKSPLALWQAEFVKSKLASLYPDLKIELVKMTTQGDQILNSPLSKIGGKSLFIKELEIGMNEGRADIAVHSMKDVPYELPQGFEIGAILERENPFDAFVSNDYNSISDLPNGAKLGSCSLRRIVQIKAIRPDLEILDLRGNVNTRLKKLDDGEYDAIILACSGLSRLGFEDRIKQDLSPNDSLPAVGQGALGIEIKVNDHKISSLIEPLSHKSCLLYTSPSPRDMRRSRMPSSA
;
A
#
# COMPACT_ATOMS: atom_id res chain seq x y z
N MET A 1 -22.13 -15.50 15.00
CA MET A 1 -21.61 -15.48 16.38
C MET A 1 -21.09 -14.08 16.62
N ILE A 2 -21.74 -13.30 17.48
CA ILE A 2 -21.32 -11.96 17.90
C ILE A 2 -19.88 -12.07 18.41
N GLY A 3 -18.98 -11.16 18.00
CA GLY A 3 -17.60 -11.09 18.50
C GLY A 3 -17.62 -10.86 20.01
N ILE A 4 -17.67 -11.95 20.76
CA ILE A 4 -17.71 -11.91 22.23
C ILE A 4 -16.29 -11.65 22.71
N ASP A 5 -16.09 -10.49 23.30
CA ASP A 5 -14.93 -10.19 24.12
C ASP A 5 -14.94 -11.12 25.35
N PHE A 6 -13.86 -11.83 25.60
CA PHE A 6 -13.69 -12.65 26.80
C PHE A 6 -13.70 -11.82 28.11
N ASN A 7 -13.74 -10.48 28.02
CA ASN A 7 -13.87 -9.53 29.13
C ASN A 7 -15.18 -8.69 29.14
N GLY A 8 -16.21 -9.08 28.38
CA GLY A 8 -17.57 -8.54 28.57
C GLY A 8 -17.90 -7.20 27.86
N GLY A 9 -17.05 -6.69 26.96
CA GLY A 9 -17.37 -5.48 26.19
C GLY A 9 -17.61 -5.77 24.71
N ILE A 10 -18.80 -5.47 24.20
CA ILE A 10 -19.16 -5.62 22.79
C ILE A 10 -18.63 -4.41 22.01
N ILE A 11 -17.83 -4.65 20.95
CA ILE A 11 -17.53 -3.60 19.98
C ILE A 11 -18.78 -3.42 19.12
N SER A 12 -19.52 -2.34 19.34
CA SER A 12 -20.72 -2.02 18.57
C SER A 12 -20.44 -1.26 17.29
N VAL A 13 -19.33 -0.48 17.25
CA VAL A 13 -18.90 0.31 16.11
C VAL A 13 -17.40 0.18 15.97
N LEU A 14 -16.93 -0.18 14.78
CA LEU A 14 -15.50 -0.16 14.39
C LEU A 14 -15.25 0.98 13.42
N LYS A 15 -14.26 1.81 13.70
CA LYS A 15 -13.89 2.95 12.87
C LYS A 15 -12.57 2.69 12.15
N ILE A 16 -12.59 2.75 10.82
CA ILE A 16 -11.42 2.51 9.96
C ILE A 16 -10.89 3.85 9.45
N ALA A 17 -9.67 4.22 9.85
CA ALA A 17 -8.96 5.36 9.27
C ALA A 17 -8.50 5.04 7.85
N THR A 18 -8.72 5.97 6.93
CA THR A 18 -8.28 5.85 5.54
C THR A 18 -8.02 7.22 4.93
N ARG A 19 -7.17 7.26 3.91
CA ARG A 19 -6.93 8.44 3.08
C ARG A 19 -8.11 8.67 2.13
N LYS A 20 -8.19 9.89 1.55
CA LYS A 20 -9.27 10.26 0.61
C LYS A 20 -9.03 9.80 -0.83
N SER A 21 -7.85 9.27 -1.17
CA SER A 21 -7.58 8.83 -2.54
C SER A 21 -8.48 7.63 -2.93
N PRO A 22 -8.90 7.52 -4.21
CA PRO A 22 -9.76 6.41 -4.65
C PRO A 22 -9.24 5.04 -4.27
N LEU A 23 -7.93 4.79 -4.41
CA LEU A 23 -7.33 3.51 -4.05
C LEU A 23 -7.37 3.24 -2.54
N ALA A 24 -7.12 4.24 -1.70
CA ALA A 24 -7.18 4.08 -0.25
C ALA A 24 -8.62 3.83 0.22
N LEU A 25 -9.58 4.52 -0.37
CA LEU A 25 -11.01 4.28 -0.09
C LEU A 25 -11.42 2.86 -0.49
N TRP A 26 -11.03 2.40 -1.68
CA TRP A 26 -11.28 1.02 -2.11
C TRP A 26 -10.71 0.01 -1.12
N GLN A 27 -9.48 0.21 -0.65
CA GLN A 27 -8.82 -0.68 0.30
C GLN A 27 -9.56 -0.75 1.64
N ALA A 28 -10.00 0.40 2.14
CA ALA A 28 -10.76 0.46 3.40
C ALA A 28 -12.17 -0.16 3.26
N GLU A 29 -12.86 0.08 2.14
CA GLU A 29 -14.15 -0.56 1.85
C GLU A 29 -14.01 -2.08 1.67
N PHE A 30 -12.91 -2.55 1.08
CA PHE A 30 -12.62 -3.98 0.96
C PHE A 30 -12.47 -4.64 2.34
N VAL A 31 -11.68 -4.03 3.24
CA VAL A 31 -11.53 -4.53 4.62
C VAL A 31 -12.87 -4.49 5.37
N LYS A 32 -13.61 -3.38 5.23
CA LYS A 32 -14.96 -3.23 5.80
C LYS A 32 -15.90 -4.34 5.31
N SER A 33 -15.93 -4.62 4.01
CA SER A 33 -16.76 -5.68 3.43
C SER A 33 -16.41 -7.07 3.99
N LYS A 34 -15.10 -7.38 4.10
CA LYS A 34 -14.63 -8.64 4.69
C LYS A 34 -15.06 -8.78 6.15
N LEU A 35 -14.88 -7.73 6.95
CA LEU A 35 -15.31 -7.73 8.36
C LEU A 35 -16.83 -7.80 8.51
N ALA A 36 -17.59 -7.08 7.70
CA ALA A 36 -19.06 -7.14 7.73
C ALA A 36 -19.60 -8.55 7.37
N SER A 37 -18.90 -9.27 6.48
CA SER A 37 -19.25 -10.68 6.17
C SER A 37 -18.99 -11.63 7.34
N LEU A 38 -17.96 -11.36 8.16
CA LEU A 38 -17.63 -12.16 9.35
C LEU A 38 -18.48 -11.78 10.56
N TYR A 39 -18.84 -10.51 10.68
CA TYR A 39 -19.53 -9.92 11.82
C TYR A 39 -20.73 -9.06 11.35
N PRO A 40 -21.87 -9.66 10.97
CA PRO A 40 -23.00 -8.93 10.39
C PRO A 40 -23.61 -7.84 11.29
N ASP A 41 -23.50 -8.00 12.62
CA ASP A 41 -24.03 -7.06 13.61
C ASP A 41 -23.04 -5.91 13.92
N LEU A 42 -21.81 -5.97 13.44
CA LEU A 42 -20.79 -4.95 13.67
C LEU A 42 -21.02 -3.75 12.75
N LYS A 43 -21.32 -2.60 13.33
CA LYS A 43 -21.33 -1.34 12.57
C LYS A 43 -19.90 -0.92 12.23
N ILE A 44 -19.61 -0.67 10.94
CA ILE A 44 -18.27 -0.28 10.50
C ILE A 44 -18.34 1.06 9.77
N GLU A 45 -17.57 2.02 10.25
CA GLU A 45 -17.51 3.39 9.72
C GLU A 45 -16.13 3.71 9.15
N LEU A 46 -16.08 4.42 8.01
CA LEU A 46 -14.82 4.93 7.46
C LEU A 46 -14.57 6.37 7.92
N VAL A 47 -13.41 6.60 8.49
CA VAL A 47 -12.92 7.93 8.90
C VAL A 47 -11.91 8.42 7.87
N LYS A 48 -12.37 9.29 6.96
CA LYS A 48 -11.55 9.83 5.86
C LYS A 48 -10.66 10.95 6.35
N MET A 49 -9.35 10.78 6.24
CA MET A 49 -8.34 11.75 6.66
C MET A 49 -7.54 12.28 5.46
N THR A 50 -7.03 13.49 5.56
CA THR A 50 -6.11 14.09 4.58
C THR A 50 -4.71 14.03 5.17
N THR A 51 -3.75 13.47 4.43
CA THR A 51 -2.36 13.36 4.90
C THR A 51 -1.47 14.45 4.28
N GLN A 52 -0.35 14.74 4.91
CA GLN A 52 0.66 15.65 4.35
C GLN A 52 1.15 15.16 2.99
N GLY A 53 1.32 13.84 2.83
CA GLY A 53 1.70 13.25 1.54
C GLY A 53 0.71 13.49 0.42
N ASP A 54 -0.60 13.66 0.73
CA ASP A 54 -1.63 14.01 -0.24
C ASP A 54 -1.58 15.48 -0.66
N GLN A 55 -1.05 16.37 0.19
CA GLN A 55 -0.96 17.81 -0.06
C GLN A 55 0.32 18.20 -0.79
N ILE A 56 1.42 17.45 -0.59
CA ILE A 56 2.72 17.76 -1.18
C ILE A 56 2.84 17.13 -2.56
N LEU A 57 2.39 17.84 -3.59
CA LEU A 57 2.46 17.38 -4.99
C LEU A 57 3.77 17.76 -5.70
N ASN A 58 4.45 18.83 -5.25
CA ASN A 58 5.51 19.51 -6.01
C ASN A 58 6.95 19.21 -5.53
N SER A 59 7.16 18.33 -4.56
CA SER A 59 8.51 18.05 -4.04
C SER A 59 8.77 16.54 -3.92
N PRO A 60 10.01 16.05 -4.20
CA PRO A 60 10.36 14.65 -4.06
C PRO A 60 10.09 14.13 -2.63
N LEU A 61 9.25 13.10 -2.48
CA LEU A 61 8.91 12.51 -1.18
C LEU A 61 10.15 12.05 -0.39
N SER A 62 11.20 11.62 -1.10
CA SER A 62 12.50 11.24 -0.52
C SER A 62 13.21 12.38 0.22
N LYS A 63 12.89 13.64 -0.09
CA LYS A 63 13.48 14.82 0.55
C LYS A 63 12.70 15.32 1.78
N ILE A 64 11.45 14.88 1.99
CA ILE A 64 10.52 15.53 2.93
C ILE A 64 10.07 14.60 4.08
N GLY A 65 10.50 13.34 4.12
CA GLY A 65 10.09 12.41 5.19
C GLY A 65 9.61 11.03 4.74
N GLY A 66 9.71 10.72 3.45
CA GLY A 66 9.50 9.37 2.94
C GLY A 66 8.07 8.82 3.12
N LYS A 67 7.99 7.56 3.52
CA LYS A 67 6.71 6.81 3.62
C LYS A 67 5.81 7.27 4.76
N SER A 68 6.38 7.77 5.84
CA SER A 68 5.63 8.23 7.05
C SER A 68 4.64 9.36 6.76
N LEU A 69 4.83 10.12 5.68
CA LEU A 69 3.94 11.22 5.28
C LEU A 69 2.52 10.78 4.91
N PHE A 70 2.27 9.50 4.72
CA PHE A 70 0.96 8.96 4.37
C PHE A 70 0.25 8.26 5.53
N ILE A 71 0.94 8.07 6.65
CA ILE A 71 0.49 7.23 7.77
C ILE A 71 0.22 8.09 9.01
N LYS A 72 1.07 9.09 9.26
CA LYS A 72 1.11 9.88 10.50
C LYS A 72 -0.26 10.44 10.93
N GLU A 73 -1.05 10.98 10.01
CA GLU A 73 -2.36 11.54 10.36
C GLU A 73 -3.39 10.47 10.71
N LEU A 74 -3.23 9.24 10.17
CA LEU A 74 -4.08 8.11 10.57
C LEU A 74 -3.72 7.65 11.98
N GLU A 75 -2.44 7.53 12.30
CA GLU A 75 -1.93 7.20 13.64
C GLU A 75 -2.38 8.25 14.68
N ILE A 76 -2.28 9.55 14.36
CA ILE A 76 -2.82 10.64 15.21
C ILE A 76 -4.32 10.41 15.42
N GLY A 77 -5.09 10.14 14.38
CA GLY A 77 -6.51 9.87 14.47
C GLY A 77 -6.85 8.66 15.36
N MET A 78 -6.03 7.62 15.30
CA MET A 78 -6.16 6.45 16.17
C MET A 78 -5.80 6.80 17.63
N ASN A 79 -4.74 7.57 17.86
CA ASN A 79 -4.36 8.01 19.21
C ASN A 79 -5.43 8.88 19.87
N GLU A 80 -6.06 9.75 19.09
CA GLU A 80 -7.16 10.61 19.56
C GLU A 80 -8.52 9.87 19.71
N GLY A 81 -8.56 8.56 19.40
CA GLY A 81 -9.80 7.75 19.47
C GLY A 81 -10.81 8.07 18.37
N ARG A 82 -10.40 8.74 17.29
CA ARG A 82 -11.25 9.01 16.12
C ARG A 82 -11.38 7.78 15.24
N ALA A 83 -10.41 6.85 15.29
CA ALA A 83 -10.43 5.58 14.59
C ALA A 83 -9.80 4.48 15.46
N ASP A 84 -10.18 3.23 15.18
CA ASP A 84 -9.71 2.05 15.90
C ASP A 84 -8.60 1.32 15.15
N ILE A 85 -8.70 1.29 13.82
CA ILE A 85 -7.72 0.68 12.91
C ILE A 85 -7.40 1.59 11.73
N ALA A 86 -6.26 1.35 11.07
CA ALA A 86 -5.94 1.97 9.78
C ALA A 86 -5.60 0.92 8.72
N VAL A 87 -5.96 1.19 7.45
CA VAL A 87 -5.71 0.28 6.33
C VAL A 87 -4.68 0.87 5.38
N HIS A 88 -3.64 0.07 5.07
CA HIS A 88 -2.49 0.49 4.28
C HIS A 88 -2.15 -0.49 3.15
N SER A 89 -1.60 0.06 2.06
CA SER A 89 -0.75 -0.75 1.17
C SER A 89 0.56 -1.04 1.89
N MET A 90 0.92 -2.31 2.08
CA MET A 90 2.12 -2.69 2.85
C MET A 90 3.42 -2.11 2.30
N LYS A 91 3.53 -1.88 1.00
CA LYS A 91 4.71 -1.23 0.41
C LYS A 91 4.93 0.21 0.87
N ASP A 92 3.88 0.88 1.38
CA ASP A 92 3.91 2.27 1.83
C ASP A 92 4.13 2.39 3.35
N VAL A 93 4.02 1.27 4.08
CA VAL A 93 4.32 1.17 5.51
C VAL A 93 5.84 1.26 5.71
N PRO A 94 6.33 2.10 6.65
CA PRO A 94 7.74 2.13 7.00
C PRO A 94 8.18 0.83 7.68
N TYR A 95 9.49 0.57 7.71
CA TYR A 95 10.04 -0.60 8.38
C TYR A 95 9.77 -0.58 9.89
N GLU A 96 9.92 0.58 10.52
CA GLU A 96 9.60 0.82 11.92
C GLU A 96 8.34 1.67 12.00
N LEU A 97 7.33 1.15 12.68
CA LEU A 97 6.15 1.92 13.06
C LEU A 97 6.47 2.76 14.31
N PRO A 98 5.78 3.89 14.52
CA PRO A 98 5.88 4.62 15.76
C PRO A 98 5.53 3.77 16.97
N GLN A 99 6.13 4.10 18.11
CA GLN A 99 5.82 3.41 19.36
C GLN A 99 4.31 3.44 19.65
N GLY A 100 3.76 2.29 19.99
CA GLY A 100 2.34 2.13 20.29
C GLY A 100 1.49 1.62 19.14
N PHE A 101 2.09 1.36 17.96
CA PHE A 101 1.41 0.78 16.80
C PHE A 101 2.09 -0.49 16.30
N GLU A 102 1.30 -1.38 15.72
CA GLU A 102 1.75 -2.60 15.06
C GLU A 102 0.85 -2.96 13.88
N ILE A 103 1.36 -3.80 12.97
CA ILE A 103 0.52 -4.42 11.94
C ILE A 103 -0.12 -5.68 12.55
N GLY A 104 -1.41 -5.59 12.84
CA GLY A 104 -2.17 -6.67 13.46
C GLY A 104 -2.63 -7.74 12.47
N ALA A 105 -2.82 -7.39 11.20
CA ALA A 105 -3.18 -8.36 10.15
C ALA A 105 -2.62 -7.94 8.78
N ILE A 106 -2.25 -8.94 7.97
CA ILE A 106 -1.88 -8.76 6.56
C ILE A 106 -2.78 -9.69 5.75
N LEU A 107 -3.54 -9.11 4.82
CA LEU A 107 -4.47 -9.83 3.97
C LEU A 107 -3.74 -10.59 2.86
N GLU A 108 -4.45 -11.49 2.20
CA GLU A 108 -3.94 -12.19 1.02
C GLU A 108 -3.41 -11.20 -0.02
N ARG A 109 -2.23 -11.53 -0.55
CA ARG A 109 -1.50 -10.67 -1.46
C ARG A 109 -2.09 -10.77 -2.86
N GLU A 110 -2.46 -9.64 -3.43
CA GLU A 110 -2.83 -9.48 -4.83
C GLU A 110 -1.57 -9.51 -5.72
N ASN A 111 -1.75 -9.52 -7.07
CA ASN A 111 -0.66 -9.48 -8.04
C ASN A 111 0.42 -8.46 -7.63
N PRO A 112 1.64 -8.92 -7.26
CA PRO A 112 2.69 -8.05 -6.74
C PRO A 112 3.47 -7.32 -7.84
N PHE A 113 3.28 -7.65 -9.12
CA PHE A 113 4.11 -7.17 -10.21
C PHE A 113 3.88 -5.69 -10.50
N ASP A 114 4.85 -5.11 -11.20
CA ASP A 114 4.69 -3.82 -11.83
C ASP A 114 4.01 -4.00 -13.20
N ALA A 115 3.14 -3.08 -13.55
CA ALA A 115 2.44 -3.03 -14.82
C ALA A 115 3.07 -2.02 -15.75
N PHE A 116 3.36 -2.43 -16.97
CA PHE A 116 3.61 -1.53 -18.09
C PHE A 116 2.26 -1.09 -18.65
N VAL A 117 2.06 0.21 -18.73
CA VAL A 117 0.83 0.83 -19.24
C VAL A 117 1.17 1.81 -20.34
N SER A 118 0.58 1.63 -21.51
CA SER A 118 0.73 2.51 -22.66
C SER A 118 -0.56 2.51 -23.47
N ASN A 119 -0.79 3.58 -24.22
CA ASN A 119 -1.90 3.63 -25.20
C ASN A 119 -1.51 2.95 -26.51
N ASP A 120 -0.25 3.07 -26.93
CA ASP A 120 0.20 2.74 -28.28
C ASP A 120 1.10 1.49 -28.33
N TYR A 121 1.73 1.08 -27.20
CA TYR A 121 2.73 0.00 -27.15
C TYR A 121 2.26 -1.13 -26.24
N ASN A 122 2.56 -2.38 -26.61
CA ASN A 122 2.12 -3.56 -25.86
C ASN A 122 3.17 -4.05 -24.85
N SER A 123 4.43 -3.69 -25.03
CA SER A 123 5.51 -4.09 -24.11
C SER A 123 6.56 -2.98 -23.99
N ILE A 124 7.42 -3.11 -22.98
CA ILE A 124 8.54 -2.19 -22.80
C ILE A 124 9.56 -2.32 -23.95
N SER A 125 9.60 -3.48 -24.61
CA SER A 125 10.48 -3.74 -25.76
C SER A 125 10.00 -3.02 -27.01
N ASP A 126 8.70 -2.75 -27.15
CA ASP A 126 8.12 -2.09 -28.30
C ASP A 126 8.34 -0.56 -28.31
N LEU A 127 8.76 -0.01 -27.17
CA LEU A 127 9.03 1.43 -27.09
C LEU A 127 10.18 1.85 -28.03
N PRO A 128 10.02 2.94 -28.79
CA PRO A 128 11.10 3.47 -29.60
C PRO A 128 12.26 4.00 -28.73
N ASN A 129 13.43 4.14 -29.33
CA ASN A 129 14.57 4.75 -28.65
C ASN A 129 14.24 6.19 -28.21
N GLY A 130 14.59 6.52 -26.97
CA GLY A 130 14.31 7.84 -26.41
C GLY A 130 12.86 8.06 -25.98
N ALA A 131 12.00 7.03 -26.00
CA ALA A 131 10.61 7.15 -25.55
C ALA A 131 10.52 7.63 -24.10
N LYS A 132 9.49 8.43 -23.81
CA LYS A 132 9.22 9.02 -22.50
C LYS A 132 8.50 8.03 -21.60
N LEU A 133 9.19 7.56 -20.56
CA LEU A 133 8.60 6.65 -19.57
C LEU A 133 8.37 7.37 -18.23
N GLY A 134 7.11 7.38 -17.76
CA GLY A 134 6.74 8.03 -16.51
C GLY A 134 6.95 7.14 -15.28
N SER A 135 7.81 7.56 -14.36
CA SER A 135 7.96 6.94 -13.03
C SER A 135 8.67 7.88 -12.06
N CYS A 136 8.28 7.89 -10.77
CA CYS A 136 9.02 8.54 -9.69
C CYS A 136 9.65 7.53 -8.71
N SER A 137 9.53 6.24 -8.98
CA SER A 137 10.09 5.17 -8.13
C SER A 137 11.52 4.85 -8.52
N LEU A 138 12.49 5.18 -7.66
CA LEU A 138 13.90 4.86 -7.89
C LEU A 138 14.11 3.35 -8.16
N ARG A 139 13.39 2.48 -7.44
CA ARG A 139 13.42 1.04 -7.65
C ARG A 139 13.10 0.67 -9.11
N ARG A 140 12.00 1.23 -9.64
CA ARG A 140 11.57 0.99 -11.04
C ARG A 140 12.55 1.60 -12.02
N ILE A 141 12.94 2.84 -11.80
CA ILE A 141 13.85 3.60 -12.69
C ILE A 141 15.14 2.83 -12.89
N VAL A 142 15.79 2.39 -11.82
CA VAL A 142 17.09 1.69 -11.91
C VAL A 142 16.95 0.39 -12.70
N GLN A 143 15.91 -0.41 -12.43
CA GLN A 143 15.68 -1.69 -13.10
C GLN A 143 15.33 -1.51 -14.59
N ILE A 144 14.44 -0.55 -14.89
CA ILE A 144 14.09 -0.25 -16.29
C ILE A 144 15.31 0.28 -17.07
N LYS A 145 16.10 1.17 -16.46
CA LYS A 145 17.32 1.69 -17.10
C LYS A 145 18.38 0.60 -17.32
N ALA A 146 18.38 -0.47 -16.55
CA ALA A 146 19.29 -1.61 -16.77
C ALA A 146 18.96 -2.38 -18.05
N ILE A 147 17.68 -2.47 -18.43
CA ILE A 147 17.23 -3.19 -19.63
C ILE A 147 17.01 -2.26 -20.83
N ARG A 148 16.66 -0.99 -20.59
CA ARG A 148 16.39 0.04 -21.61
C ARG A 148 17.06 1.36 -21.19
N PRO A 149 18.40 1.46 -21.33
CA PRO A 149 19.16 2.66 -20.96
C PRO A 149 18.84 3.88 -21.83
N ASP A 150 18.29 3.65 -23.02
CA ASP A 150 17.92 4.65 -24.01
C ASP A 150 16.68 5.48 -23.61
N LEU A 151 15.74 4.93 -22.81
CA LEU A 151 14.48 5.59 -22.47
C LEU A 151 14.69 6.90 -21.70
N GLU A 152 13.90 7.92 -22.02
CA GLU A 152 13.82 9.17 -21.24
C GLU A 152 12.88 8.96 -20.04
N ILE A 153 13.42 8.93 -18.81
CA ILE A 153 12.62 8.76 -17.61
C ILE A 153 12.14 10.12 -17.10
N LEU A 154 10.85 10.32 -17.06
CA LEU A 154 10.20 11.54 -16.55
C LEU A 154 9.49 11.30 -15.22
N ASP A 155 9.46 12.32 -14.36
CA ASP A 155 8.81 12.24 -13.05
C ASP A 155 7.29 12.14 -13.20
N LEU A 156 6.67 11.09 -12.66
CA LEU A 156 5.23 10.83 -12.73
C LEU A 156 4.63 10.79 -11.33
N ARG A 157 3.77 11.76 -11.01
CA ARG A 157 3.13 11.92 -9.72
C ARG A 157 1.63 12.01 -9.80
N GLY A 158 1.00 11.86 -8.62
CA GLY A 158 -0.44 11.84 -8.44
C GLY A 158 -0.94 10.45 -8.02
N ASN A 159 -2.25 10.32 -7.83
CA ASN A 159 -2.91 9.03 -7.65
C ASN A 159 -2.98 8.27 -8.99
N VAL A 160 -3.49 7.03 -8.97
CA VAL A 160 -3.57 6.18 -10.18
C VAL A 160 -4.33 6.87 -11.31
N ASN A 161 -5.50 7.43 -11.01
CA ASN A 161 -6.33 8.12 -12.01
C ASN A 161 -5.60 9.32 -12.64
N THR A 162 -4.94 10.13 -11.81
CA THR A 162 -4.15 11.28 -12.28
C THR A 162 -3.01 10.84 -13.21
N ARG A 163 -2.34 9.73 -12.87
CA ARG A 163 -1.22 9.20 -13.69
C ARG A 163 -1.71 8.63 -15.01
N LEU A 164 -2.85 7.93 -15.00
CA LEU A 164 -3.48 7.44 -16.23
C LEU A 164 -3.91 8.61 -17.12
N LYS A 165 -4.53 9.64 -16.52
CA LYS A 165 -4.92 10.84 -17.27
C LYS A 165 -3.71 11.51 -17.95
N LYS A 166 -2.58 11.66 -17.27
CA LYS A 166 -1.36 12.23 -17.85
C LYS A 166 -0.82 11.41 -19.04
N LEU A 167 -0.93 10.07 -18.96
CA LEU A 167 -0.63 9.21 -20.10
C LEU A 167 -1.61 9.46 -21.26
N ASP A 168 -2.91 9.57 -20.97
CA ASP A 168 -3.95 9.80 -21.96
C ASP A 168 -3.84 11.20 -22.59
N ASP A 169 -3.33 12.17 -21.83
CA ASP A 169 -3.03 13.53 -22.30
C ASP A 169 -1.73 13.60 -23.15
N GLY A 170 -1.01 12.46 -23.33
CA GLY A 170 0.20 12.36 -24.16
C GLY A 170 1.48 12.93 -23.52
N GLU A 171 1.49 13.12 -22.18
CA GLU A 171 2.70 13.58 -21.50
C GLU A 171 3.82 12.49 -21.51
N TYR A 172 3.44 11.21 -21.68
CA TYR A 172 4.31 10.03 -21.67
C TYR A 172 3.90 9.05 -22.78
N ASP A 173 4.86 8.30 -23.31
CA ASP A 173 4.62 7.15 -24.21
C ASP A 173 4.18 5.91 -23.42
N ALA A 174 4.70 5.79 -22.20
CA ALA A 174 4.32 4.72 -21.26
C ALA A 174 4.54 5.14 -19.80
N ILE A 175 3.89 4.43 -18.87
CA ILE A 175 4.06 4.62 -17.44
C ILE A 175 4.17 3.26 -16.73
N ILE A 176 4.85 3.22 -15.56
CA ILE A 176 4.92 2.01 -14.73
C ILE A 176 4.10 2.21 -13.45
N LEU A 177 3.11 1.35 -13.27
CA LEU A 177 2.25 1.31 -12.08
C LEU A 177 2.37 -0.05 -11.36
N ALA A 178 1.66 -0.26 -10.27
CA ALA A 178 1.51 -1.58 -9.66
C ALA A 178 0.24 -2.25 -10.20
N CYS A 179 0.31 -3.52 -10.63
CA CYS A 179 -0.84 -4.27 -11.14
C CYS A 179 -2.00 -4.23 -10.15
N SER A 180 -1.75 -4.56 -8.88
CA SER A 180 -2.77 -4.52 -7.83
C SER A 180 -3.47 -3.16 -7.65
N GLY A 181 -2.78 -2.06 -7.95
CA GLY A 181 -3.37 -0.72 -7.88
C GLY A 181 -4.34 -0.45 -9.03
N LEU A 182 -4.05 -0.98 -10.21
CA LEU A 182 -4.91 -0.91 -11.38
C LEU A 182 -6.12 -1.83 -11.22
N SER A 183 -5.91 -3.09 -10.84
CA SER A 183 -6.98 -4.07 -10.67
C SER A 183 -8.01 -3.61 -9.63
N ARG A 184 -7.56 -3.10 -8.49
CA ARG A 184 -8.45 -2.60 -7.44
C ARG A 184 -9.32 -1.41 -7.87
N LEU A 185 -8.92 -0.69 -8.89
CA LEU A 185 -9.67 0.43 -9.43
C LEU A 185 -10.42 0.10 -10.73
N GLY A 186 -10.41 -1.16 -11.19
CA GLY A 186 -11.08 -1.60 -12.41
C GLY A 186 -10.38 -1.12 -13.69
N PHE A 187 -9.04 -1.00 -13.64
CA PHE A 187 -8.21 -0.59 -14.78
C PHE A 187 -7.33 -1.73 -15.31
N GLU A 188 -7.75 -3.00 -15.14
CA GLU A 188 -7.00 -4.17 -15.62
C GLU A 188 -6.74 -4.09 -17.12
N ASP A 189 -7.69 -3.63 -17.90
CA ASP A 189 -7.59 -3.49 -19.37
C ASP A 189 -6.49 -2.52 -19.81
N ARG A 190 -6.02 -1.66 -18.88
CA ARG A 190 -4.92 -0.73 -19.15
C ARG A 190 -3.55 -1.39 -19.00
N ILE A 191 -3.48 -2.58 -18.42
CA ILE A 191 -2.22 -3.34 -18.26
C ILE A 191 -1.90 -3.98 -19.61
N LYS A 192 -0.79 -3.54 -20.23
CA LYS A 192 -0.30 -4.12 -21.47
C LYS A 192 0.66 -5.28 -21.22
N GLN A 193 1.46 -5.18 -20.15
CA GLN A 193 2.42 -6.20 -19.76
C GLN A 193 2.60 -6.18 -18.25
N ASP A 194 2.54 -7.36 -17.62
CA ASP A 194 3.07 -7.58 -16.28
C ASP A 194 4.59 -7.70 -16.37
N LEU A 195 5.32 -6.82 -15.68
CA LEU A 195 6.77 -6.91 -15.66
C LEU A 195 7.20 -8.06 -14.76
N SER A 196 7.90 -9.02 -15.35
CA SER A 196 8.40 -10.18 -14.62
C SER A 196 9.41 -9.78 -13.54
N PRO A 197 9.65 -10.60 -12.50
CA PRO A 197 10.70 -10.32 -11.52
C PRO A 197 12.11 -10.22 -12.12
N ASN A 198 12.34 -10.78 -13.30
CA ASN A 198 13.61 -10.64 -14.02
C ASN A 198 13.78 -9.23 -14.61
N ASP A 199 12.67 -8.58 -14.97
CA ASP A 199 12.67 -7.23 -15.54
C ASP A 199 12.54 -6.16 -14.45
N SER A 200 11.67 -6.40 -13.47
CA SER A 200 11.41 -5.47 -12.37
C SER A 200 10.99 -6.21 -11.10
N LEU A 201 11.91 -6.38 -10.16
CA LEU A 201 11.58 -6.88 -8.83
C LEU A 201 10.57 -5.94 -8.15
N PRO A 202 9.42 -6.47 -7.70
CA PRO A 202 8.42 -5.67 -7.02
C PRO A 202 8.93 -5.08 -5.69
N ALA A 203 8.24 -4.05 -5.21
CA ALA A 203 8.51 -3.54 -3.87
C ALA A 203 8.11 -4.58 -2.81
N VAL A 204 8.84 -4.61 -1.70
CA VAL A 204 8.46 -5.43 -0.53
C VAL A 204 7.04 -5.04 -0.10
N GLY A 205 6.18 -6.03 0.10
CA GLY A 205 4.78 -5.81 0.46
C GLY A 205 3.87 -5.28 -0.65
N GLN A 206 4.37 -5.11 -1.91
CA GLN A 206 3.50 -4.69 -3.02
C GLN A 206 2.41 -5.73 -3.27
N GLY A 207 1.16 -5.29 -3.42
CA GLY A 207 -0.02 -6.14 -3.56
C GLY A 207 -0.70 -6.51 -2.24
N ALA A 208 0.01 -6.48 -1.11
CA ALA A 208 -0.56 -6.79 0.19
C ALA A 208 -1.22 -5.56 0.85
N LEU A 209 -2.32 -5.80 1.57
CA LEU A 209 -2.95 -4.84 2.48
C LEU A 209 -2.58 -5.18 3.91
N GLY A 210 -2.25 -4.17 4.71
CA GLY A 210 -2.03 -4.30 6.15
C GLY A 210 -3.07 -3.53 6.93
N ILE A 211 -3.43 -4.09 8.09
CA ILE A 211 -4.27 -3.43 9.09
C ILE A 211 -3.40 -3.07 10.27
N GLU A 212 -3.25 -1.77 10.50
CA GLU A 212 -2.54 -1.22 11.64
C GLU A 212 -3.49 -1.06 12.82
N ILE A 213 -3.00 -1.40 14.01
CA ILE A 213 -3.72 -1.34 15.28
C ILE A 213 -2.82 -0.74 16.37
N LYS A 214 -3.41 -0.39 17.51
CA LYS A 214 -2.63 -0.08 18.70
C LYS A 214 -2.07 -1.36 19.33
N VAL A 215 -0.84 -1.29 19.80
CA VAL A 215 -0.19 -2.38 20.54
C VAL A 215 -1.03 -2.70 21.80
N ASN A 216 -1.17 -4.00 22.11
CA ASN A 216 -1.97 -4.52 23.23
C ASN A 216 -3.49 -4.28 23.12
N ASP A 217 -4.01 -3.88 21.98
CA ASP A 217 -5.46 -3.89 21.74
C ASP A 217 -5.92 -5.29 21.36
N HIS A 218 -6.02 -6.17 22.36
CA HIS A 218 -6.39 -7.56 22.16
C HIS A 218 -7.79 -7.72 21.56
N LYS A 219 -8.70 -6.76 21.78
CA LYS A 219 -10.07 -6.79 21.23
C LYS A 219 -10.03 -6.61 19.73
N ILE A 220 -9.36 -5.57 19.26
CA ILE A 220 -9.21 -5.29 17.85
C ILE A 220 -8.36 -6.37 17.18
N SER A 221 -7.27 -6.79 17.81
CA SER A 221 -6.42 -7.89 17.30
C SER A 221 -7.21 -9.17 17.04
N SER A 222 -8.05 -9.62 18.00
CA SER A 222 -8.90 -10.79 17.84
C SER A 222 -9.97 -10.62 16.76
N LEU A 223 -10.51 -9.39 16.60
CA LEU A 223 -11.53 -9.08 15.60
C LEU A 223 -10.98 -9.19 14.16
N ILE A 224 -9.74 -8.76 13.94
CA ILE A 224 -9.12 -8.73 12.61
C ILE A 224 -8.29 -9.99 12.28
N GLU A 225 -7.98 -10.83 13.28
CA GLU A 225 -7.17 -12.05 13.10
C GLU A 225 -7.69 -12.95 11.97
N PRO A 226 -9.02 -13.18 11.79
CA PRO A 226 -9.53 -14.00 10.69
C PRO A 226 -9.23 -13.46 9.28
N LEU A 227 -8.86 -12.18 9.15
CA LEU A 227 -8.43 -11.59 7.88
C LEU A 227 -6.96 -11.87 7.57
N SER A 228 -6.18 -12.34 8.55
CA SER A 228 -4.73 -12.49 8.40
C SER A 228 -4.37 -13.70 7.54
N HIS A 229 -3.63 -13.47 6.47
CA HIS A 229 -3.09 -14.51 5.62
C HIS A 229 -1.68 -14.90 6.09
N LYS A 230 -1.57 -16.07 6.74
CA LYS A 230 -0.33 -16.53 7.43
C LYS A 230 0.92 -16.48 6.54
N SER A 231 0.82 -16.93 5.29
CA SER A 231 1.98 -16.89 4.37
C SER A 231 2.40 -15.47 4.04
N CYS A 232 1.44 -14.55 3.83
CA CYS A 232 1.76 -13.15 3.56
C CYS A 232 2.40 -12.46 4.78
N LEU A 233 1.97 -12.80 5.99
CA LEU A 233 2.53 -12.29 7.22
C LEU A 233 4.02 -12.67 7.34
N LEU A 234 4.41 -13.89 6.99
CA LEU A 234 5.80 -14.36 7.03
C LEU A 234 6.71 -13.62 6.04
N TYR A 235 6.19 -13.23 4.87
CA TYR A 235 6.98 -12.55 3.83
C TYR A 235 7.05 -11.02 3.99
N THR A 236 6.19 -10.43 4.80
CA THR A 236 6.09 -8.98 4.94
C THR A 236 6.51 -8.48 6.32
N SER A 237 6.55 -9.36 7.33
CA SER A 237 7.10 -9.07 8.65
C SER A 237 8.62 -9.18 8.63
N PRO A 238 9.33 -8.41 9.48
CA PRO A 238 10.76 -8.63 9.66
C PRO A 238 11.01 -10.08 10.09
N SER A 239 11.97 -10.72 9.41
CA SER A 239 12.32 -12.10 9.70
C SER A 239 12.66 -12.27 11.20
N PRO A 240 12.25 -13.38 11.85
CA PRO A 240 12.71 -13.69 13.19
C PRO A 240 14.24 -13.68 13.33
N ARG A 241 14.99 -13.88 12.24
CA ARG A 241 16.44 -13.74 12.18
C ARG A 241 16.89 -12.28 12.28
N ASP A 242 16.17 -11.36 11.68
CA ASP A 242 16.46 -9.93 11.73
C ASP A 242 16.13 -9.36 13.11
N MET A 243 15.06 -9.83 13.74
CA MET A 243 14.71 -9.49 15.12
C MET A 243 15.73 -10.01 16.14
N ARG A 244 16.39 -11.15 15.89
CA ARG A 244 17.43 -11.68 16.76
C ARG A 244 18.73 -10.87 16.69
N ARG A 245 19.09 -10.31 15.53
CA ARG A 245 20.28 -9.45 15.38
C ARG A 245 20.15 -8.12 16.12
N SER A 246 18.95 -7.57 16.23
CA SER A 246 18.72 -6.33 16.98
C SER A 246 18.77 -6.49 18.50
N ARG A 247 18.82 -7.73 19.02
CA ARG A 247 18.89 -8.05 20.46
C ARG A 247 20.25 -8.51 20.93
N MET A 248 21.26 -8.57 20.08
CA MET A 248 22.63 -8.81 20.57
C MET A 248 23.18 -7.51 21.16
N PRO A 249 23.51 -7.47 22.47
CA PRO A 249 24.25 -6.35 23.02
C PRO A 249 25.58 -6.29 22.28
N SER A 250 25.98 -5.10 21.86
CA SER A 250 27.34 -4.86 21.41
C SER A 250 28.25 -5.20 22.61
N SER A 251 28.83 -6.39 22.60
CA SER A 251 29.93 -6.70 23.52
C SER A 251 31.08 -5.78 23.16
N ALA A 252 31.49 -5.01 24.16
CA ALA A 252 32.61 -4.11 24.22
C ALA A 252 33.91 -4.71 23.65
#